data_d2b78d0b4e00b018bb9c47622c8908bf
#
_entry.id   d2b78d0b4e00b018bb9c47622c8908bf
#
_cell.length_a   1.000
_cell.length_b   1.000
_cell.length_c   1.000
_cell.angle_alpha   90.00
_cell.angle_beta   90.00
_cell.angle_gamma   90.00
#
_symmetry.space_group_name_H-M   'P 1'
#
loop_
_entity.id
_entity.type
_entity.pdbx_description
1 polymer ?
#
loop_
_entity_poly.entity_id
_entity_poly.type
_entity_poly.pdbx_seq_one_letter_code
_entity_poly.pdbx_strand_id
1 'polypeptide(L)'
;MDLLINLDVPDLAAAEAFYTRAFGFSAARRFGDAAVELLGGSSPLYLLAQPADSLGAAASHRTYDRHWTPLHVDVVVDDLDAALARALAAGAVAEGAIRTAAWGRIVQLADPFGHGWCLLQFLGRGYDEIPA
;
A
#
# COMPACT_ATOMS: atom_id res chain seq x y z
N MET A 1 15.96 0.92 15.62
CA MET A 1 15.22 -0.23 15.08
C MET A 1 14.70 0.15 13.71
N ASP A 2 14.89 -0.74 12.74
CA ASP A 2 14.37 -0.53 11.38
C ASP A 2 13.15 -1.44 11.15
N LEU A 3 12.22 -0.97 10.34
CA LEU A 3 11.06 -1.75 9.92
C LEU A 3 11.16 -2.02 8.42
N LEU A 4 10.90 -3.25 8.03
CA LEU A 4 10.79 -3.66 6.63
C LEU A 4 9.37 -4.15 6.38
N ILE A 5 8.76 -3.66 5.30
CA ILE A 5 7.41 -4.06 4.92
C ILE A 5 7.52 -5.11 3.82
N ASN A 6 6.98 -6.29 4.08
CA ASN A 6 6.90 -7.38 3.09
C ASN A 6 5.46 -7.57 2.68
N LEU A 7 5.23 -7.71 1.39
CA LEU A 7 3.91 -7.83 0.80
C LEU A 7 3.90 -8.98 -0.20
N ASP A 8 3.11 -10.01 0.08
CA ASP A 8 2.91 -11.12 -0.86
C ASP A 8 2.05 -10.65 -2.03
N VAL A 9 2.44 -11.02 -3.24
CA VAL A 9 1.69 -10.71 -4.46
C VAL A 9 1.66 -11.92 -5.39
N PRO A 10 0.58 -12.14 -6.16
CA PRO A 10 0.48 -13.30 -7.03
C PRO A 10 1.28 -13.14 -8.34
N ASP A 11 1.51 -11.91 -8.77
CA ASP A 11 2.21 -11.55 -10.00
C ASP A 11 3.17 -10.41 -9.71
N LEU A 12 4.47 -10.71 -9.66
CA LEU A 12 5.49 -9.76 -9.27
C LEU A 12 5.62 -8.60 -10.25
N ALA A 13 5.56 -8.86 -11.55
CA ALA A 13 5.68 -7.82 -12.58
C ALA A 13 4.48 -6.87 -12.57
N ALA A 14 3.28 -7.41 -12.43
CA ALA A 14 2.06 -6.61 -12.32
C ALA A 14 2.06 -5.75 -11.05
N ALA A 15 2.51 -6.31 -9.93
CA ALA A 15 2.60 -5.59 -8.66
C ALA A 15 3.64 -4.46 -8.72
N GLU A 16 4.83 -4.72 -9.25
CA GLU A 16 5.84 -3.69 -9.45
C GLU A 16 5.29 -2.54 -10.30
N ALA A 17 4.63 -2.85 -11.41
CA ALA A 17 4.03 -1.84 -12.29
C ALA A 17 2.97 -1.02 -11.55
N PHE A 18 2.13 -1.67 -10.75
CA PHE A 18 1.11 -0.99 -9.97
C PHE A 18 1.71 -0.03 -8.94
N TYR A 19 2.57 -0.51 -8.05
CA TYR A 19 3.08 0.31 -6.94
C TYR A 19 3.98 1.44 -7.40
N THR A 20 4.73 1.25 -8.48
CA THR A 20 5.53 2.34 -9.08
C THR A 20 4.65 3.43 -9.67
N ARG A 21 3.55 3.08 -10.33
CA ARG A 21 2.61 4.04 -10.92
C ARG A 21 1.69 4.66 -9.88
N ALA A 22 1.12 3.84 -8.99
CA ALA A 22 0.13 4.30 -8.04
C ALA A 22 0.70 5.20 -6.96
N PHE A 23 1.84 4.80 -6.37
CA PHE A 23 2.41 5.47 -5.20
C PHE A 23 3.77 6.11 -5.45
N GLY A 24 4.33 5.96 -6.64
CA GLY A 24 5.61 6.57 -6.99
C GLY A 24 6.84 5.88 -6.42
N PHE A 25 6.73 4.62 -6.03
CA PHE A 25 7.89 3.82 -5.66
C PHE A 25 8.83 3.61 -6.84
N SER A 26 10.11 3.37 -6.54
CA SER A 26 11.12 3.00 -7.53
C SER A 26 11.65 1.62 -7.24
N ALA A 27 11.72 0.76 -8.26
CA ALA A 27 12.33 -0.57 -8.12
C ALA A 27 13.84 -0.44 -7.91
N ALA A 28 14.37 -1.20 -6.97
CA ALA A 28 15.79 -1.21 -6.63
C ALA A 28 16.34 -2.63 -6.68
N ARG A 29 16.60 -3.24 -5.53
CA ARG A 29 17.21 -4.57 -5.48
C ARG A 29 16.23 -5.65 -5.97
N ARG A 30 16.75 -6.61 -6.74
CA ARG A 30 16.01 -7.79 -7.19
C ARG A 30 16.59 -9.04 -6.54
N PHE A 31 15.71 -9.95 -6.18
CA PHE A 31 16.06 -11.25 -5.63
C PHE A 31 15.61 -12.33 -6.63
N GLY A 32 16.25 -12.36 -7.81
CA GLY A 32 15.81 -13.20 -8.91
C GLY A 32 14.37 -12.91 -9.32
N ASP A 33 13.59 -13.96 -9.50
CA ASP A 33 12.16 -13.88 -9.80
C ASP A 33 11.28 -13.94 -8.53
N ALA A 34 11.91 -13.99 -7.35
CA ALA A 34 11.20 -14.21 -6.10
C ALA A 34 10.72 -12.91 -5.44
N ALA A 35 11.47 -11.83 -5.57
CA ALA A 35 11.14 -10.59 -4.89
C ALA A 35 11.76 -9.36 -5.56
N VAL A 36 11.20 -8.20 -5.28
CA VAL A 36 11.77 -6.90 -5.64
C VAL A 36 11.62 -5.92 -4.47
N GLU A 37 12.68 -5.14 -4.25
CA GLU A 37 12.69 -4.03 -3.30
C GLU A 37 12.18 -2.77 -3.99
N LEU A 38 11.22 -2.11 -3.35
CA LEU A 38 10.72 -0.80 -3.77
C LEU A 38 11.13 0.25 -2.75
N LEU A 39 11.71 1.33 -3.24
CA LEU A 39 12.15 2.47 -2.44
C LEU A 39 11.33 3.72 -2.78
N GLY A 40 11.26 4.66 -1.85
CA GLY A 40 10.54 5.91 -2.01
C GLY A 40 9.73 6.32 -0.78
N GLY A 41 9.43 5.38 0.09
CA GLY A 41 8.84 5.64 1.40
C GLY A 41 9.90 5.73 2.51
N SER A 42 9.45 5.94 3.73
CA SER A 42 10.32 5.95 4.92
C SER A 42 10.88 4.55 5.27
N SER A 43 10.22 3.50 4.81
CA SER A 43 10.68 2.11 4.93
C SER A 43 10.70 1.47 3.55
N PRO A 44 11.63 0.55 3.27
CA PRO A 44 11.58 -0.25 2.07
C PRO A 44 10.32 -1.12 2.04
N LEU A 45 9.76 -1.31 0.86
CA LEU A 45 8.67 -2.23 0.58
C LEU A 45 9.21 -3.37 -0.27
N TYR A 46 9.05 -4.60 0.20
CA TYR A 46 9.44 -5.79 -0.56
C TYR A 46 8.20 -6.48 -1.10
N LEU A 47 8.14 -6.66 -2.42
CA LEU A 47 7.12 -7.48 -3.06
C LEU A 47 7.65 -8.90 -3.16
N LEU A 48 6.90 -9.85 -2.63
CA LEU A 48 7.28 -11.27 -2.62
C LEU A 48 6.34 -12.04 -3.55
N ALA A 49 6.89 -12.71 -4.54
CA ALA A 49 6.12 -13.55 -5.46
C ALA A 49 5.64 -14.81 -4.73
N GLN A 50 4.35 -14.89 -4.47
CA GLN A 50 3.73 -16.02 -3.78
C GLN A 50 2.45 -16.40 -4.52
N PRO A 51 2.36 -17.61 -5.09
CA PRO A 51 1.14 -18.01 -5.81
C PRO A 51 -0.10 -18.03 -4.92
N ALA A 52 -1.26 -17.74 -5.51
CA ALA A 52 -2.54 -17.97 -4.84
C ALA A 52 -2.64 -19.45 -4.43
N ASP A 53 -3.32 -19.71 -3.32
CA ASP A 53 -3.50 -21.02 -2.69
C ASP A 53 -2.20 -21.65 -2.16
N SER A 54 -1.04 -21.03 -2.30
CA SER A 54 0.19 -21.52 -1.69
C SER A 54 0.12 -21.41 -0.16
N LEU A 55 0.84 -22.31 0.52
CA LEU A 55 0.81 -22.40 1.98
C LEU A 55 1.67 -21.27 2.60
N GLY A 56 1.03 -20.45 3.41
CA GLY A 56 1.70 -19.42 4.21
C GLY A 56 2.03 -19.91 5.61
N ALA A 57 2.34 -18.95 6.49
CA ALA A 57 2.56 -19.23 7.90
C ALA A 57 1.28 -19.80 8.57
N ALA A 58 1.48 -20.54 9.66
CA ALA A 58 0.37 -21.15 10.44
C ALA A 58 -0.55 -22.04 9.58
N ALA A 59 0.01 -22.67 8.55
CA ALA A 59 -0.73 -23.57 7.64
C ALA A 59 -1.95 -22.91 6.97
N SER A 60 -1.93 -21.60 6.80
CA SER A 60 -2.98 -20.85 6.11
C SER A 60 -2.65 -20.72 4.63
N HIS A 61 -3.62 -21.01 3.77
CA HIS A 61 -3.47 -20.81 2.33
C HIS A 61 -3.62 -19.35 1.97
N ARG A 62 -2.77 -18.86 1.05
CA ARG A 62 -2.82 -17.49 0.56
C ARG A 62 -4.04 -17.28 -0.33
N THR A 63 -4.76 -16.19 -0.07
CA THR A 63 -5.79 -15.69 -0.96
C THR A 63 -5.52 -14.21 -1.25
N TYR A 64 -5.84 -13.79 -2.45
CA TYR A 64 -5.70 -12.39 -2.88
C TYR A 64 -7.06 -11.71 -3.10
N ASP A 65 -8.11 -12.33 -2.59
CA ASP A 65 -9.43 -11.72 -2.53
C ASP A 65 -9.43 -10.59 -1.50
N ARG A 66 -10.02 -9.45 -1.87
CA ARG A 66 -10.08 -8.33 -0.95
C ARG A 66 -10.94 -8.66 0.25
N HIS A 67 -10.36 -8.56 1.44
CA HIS A 67 -11.03 -8.75 2.72
C HIS A 67 -10.41 -7.81 3.76
N TRP A 68 -11.09 -7.62 4.87
CA TRP A 68 -10.54 -6.85 5.98
C TRP A 68 -9.35 -7.58 6.61
N THR A 69 -8.28 -6.82 6.85
CA THR A 69 -7.12 -7.27 7.62
C THR A 69 -6.87 -6.28 8.75
N PRO A 70 -6.38 -6.75 9.93
CA PRO A 70 -6.14 -5.85 11.06
C PRO A 70 -4.93 -4.92 10.86
N LEU A 71 -4.12 -5.16 9.85
CA LEU A 71 -2.96 -4.35 9.50
C LEU A 71 -3.17 -3.71 8.14
N HIS A 72 -2.89 -2.42 8.05
CA HIS A 72 -2.83 -1.70 6.78
C HIS A 72 -1.70 -0.65 6.83
N VAL A 73 -1.36 -0.11 5.68
CA VAL A 73 -0.31 0.90 5.54
C VAL A 73 -0.92 2.20 5.06
N ASP A 74 -0.58 3.29 5.72
CA ASP A 74 -0.92 4.62 5.27
C ASP A 74 0.24 5.19 4.44
N VAL A 75 -0.06 5.64 3.24
CA VAL A 75 0.87 6.39 2.40
C VAL A 75 0.61 7.88 2.63
N VAL A 76 1.54 8.54 3.29
CA VAL A 76 1.43 9.97 3.57
C VAL A 76 1.88 10.75 2.35
N VAL A 77 1.01 11.65 1.87
CA VAL A 77 1.22 12.45 0.66
C VAL A 77 0.96 13.93 0.92
N ASP A 78 1.54 14.79 0.08
CA ASP A 78 1.35 16.23 0.19
C ASP A 78 0.04 16.70 -0.47
N ASP A 79 -0.42 16.00 -1.50
CA ASP A 79 -1.65 16.31 -2.26
C ASP A 79 -2.48 15.05 -2.43
N LEU A 80 -3.49 14.88 -1.58
CA LEU A 80 -4.34 13.69 -1.58
C LEU A 80 -5.12 13.53 -2.89
N ASP A 81 -5.65 14.61 -3.44
CA ASP A 81 -6.47 14.53 -4.65
C ASP A 81 -5.64 14.05 -5.85
N ALA A 82 -4.42 14.59 -6.01
CA ALA A 82 -3.51 14.16 -7.06
C ALA A 82 -3.04 12.71 -6.86
N ALA A 83 -2.72 12.34 -5.63
CA ALA A 83 -2.30 10.98 -5.29
C ALA A 83 -3.43 9.96 -5.53
N LEU A 84 -4.66 10.30 -5.16
CA LEU A 84 -5.83 9.47 -5.41
C LEU A 84 -6.07 9.27 -6.91
N ALA A 85 -6.03 10.35 -7.68
CA ALA A 85 -6.21 10.26 -9.14
C ALA A 85 -5.16 9.34 -9.77
N ARG A 86 -3.91 9.45 -9.34
CA ARG A 86 -2.82 8.61 -9.83
C ARG A 86 -3.02 7.13 -9.45
N ALA A 87 -3.42 6.87 -8.21
CA ALA A 87 -3.67 5.51 -7.73
C ALA A 87 -4.84 4.85 -8.49
N LEU A 88 -5.93 5.57 -8.69
CA LEU A 88 -7.09 5.07 -9.46
C LEU A 88 -6.72 4.80 -10.92
N ALA A 89 -5.92 5.68 -11.54
CA ALA A 89 -5.44 5.48 -12.91
C ALA A 89 -4.54 4.23 -13.04
N ALA A 90 -3.83 3.86 -11.98
CA ALA A 90 -3.00 2.66 -11.95
C ALA A 90 -3.77 1.37 -11.66
N GLY A 91 -5.04 1.45 -11.24
CA GLY A 91 -5.90 0.30 -11.01
C GLY A 91 -6.38 0.11 -9.57
N ALA A 92 -6.09 1.04 -8.66
CA ALA A 92 -6.66 1.01 -7.33
C ALA A 92 -8.18 1.28 -7.37
N VAL A 93 -8.87 0.80 -6.36
CA VAL A 93 -10.31 1.05 -6.16
C VAL A 93 -10.49 1.80 -4.85
N ALA A 94 -11.20 2.94 -4.88
CA ALA A 94 -11.56 3.65 -3.66
C ALA A 94 -12.65 2.87 -2.90
N GLU A 95 -12.41 2.65 -1.61
CA GLU A 95 -13.34 1.93 -0.72
C GLU A 95 -14.11 2.90 0.17
N GLY A 96 -14.46 4.05 -0.34
CA GLY A 96 -15.20 5.09 0.34
C GLY A 96 -14.80 6.48 -0.13
N ALA A 97 -15.46 7.49 0.42
CA ALA A 97 -15.17 8.88 0.14
C ALA A 97 -13.96 9.37 0.96
N ILE A 98 -13.33 10.45 0.52
CA ILE A 98 -12.34 11.17 1.30
C ILE A 98 -13.03 11.70 2.57
N ARG A 99 -12.43 11.40 3.73
CA ARG A 99 -12.86 11.92 5.02
C ARG A 99 -11.89 13.04 5.43
N THR A 100 -12.43 14.13 5.94
CA THR A 100 -11.66 15.28 6.39
C THR A 100 -11.91 15.55 7.86
N ALA A 101 -10.84 15.73 8.60
CA ALA A 101 -10.82 16.14 10.00
C ALA A 101 -9.81 17.27 10.18
N ALA A 102 -9.73 17.83 11.39
CA ALA A 102 -8.77 18.90 11.67
C ALA A 102 -7.31 18.47 11.44
N TRP A 103 -7.01 17.19 11.67
CA TRP A 103 -5.66 16.64 11.57
C TRP A 103 -5.27 16.19 10.15
N GLY A 104 -6.24 15.96 9.27
CA GLY A 104 -5.90 15.46 7.95
C GLY A 104 -7.09 15.06 7.11
N ARG A 105 -6.75 14.61 5.91
CA ARG A 105 -7.67 14.01 4.93
C ARG A 105 -7.21 12.60 4.64
N ILE A 106 -8.12 11.65 4.59
CA ILE A 106 -7.80 10.23 4.40
C ILE A 106 -8.80 9.57 3.46
N VAL A 107 -8.32 8.61 2.66
CA VAL A 107 -9.16 7.75 1.82
C VAL A 107 -8.61 6.33 1.84
N GLN A 108 -9.51 5.36 1.93
CA GLN A 108 -9.17 3.93 1.86
C GLN A 108 -9.22 3.45 0.42
N LEU A 109 -8.24 2.63 0.05
CA LEU A 109 -8.10 2.03 -1.27
C LEU A 109 -7.92 0.52 -1.15
N ALA A 110 -8.34 -0.20 -2.17
CA ALA A 110 -7.90 -1.56 -2.44
C ALA A 110 -6.93 -1.55 -3.62
N ASP A 111 -5.84 -2.30 -3.52
CA ASP A 111 -4.99 -2.57 -4.67
C ASP A 111 -5.56 -3.74 -5.50
N PRO A 112 -5.00 -4.03 -6.70
CA PRO A 112 -5.48 -5.14 -7.52
C PRO A 112 -5.19 -6.53 -6.94
N PHE A 113 -4.46 -6.62 -5.82
CA PHE A 113 -3.96 -7.87 -5.25
C PHE A 113 -4.60 -8.21 -3.90
N GLY A 114 -5.68 -7.51 -3.54
CA GLY A 114 -6.46 -7.80 -2.34
C GLY A 114 -6.00 -7.08 -1.07
N HIS A 115 -5.00 -6.20 -1.14
CA HIS A 115 -4.52 -5.46 0.03
C HIS A 115 -5.22 -4.12 0.18
N GLY A 116 -5.45 -3.72 1.43
CA GLY A 116 -5.98 -2.41 1.78
C GLY A 116 -4.88 -1.40 2.06
N TRP A 117 -5.07 -0.17 1.58
CA TRP A 117 -4.16 0.96 1.75
C TRP A 117 -4.95 2.19 2.14
N CYS A 118 -4.31 3.13 2.81
CA CYS A 118 -4.85 4.48 2.95
C CYS A 118 -3.91 5.49 2.30
N LEU A 119 -4.48 6.50 1.66
CA LEU A 119 -3.76 7.73 1.37
C LEU A 119 -4.12 8.75 2.44
N LEU A 120 -3.10 9.40 3.00
CA LEU A 120 -3.24 10.34 4.11
C LEU A 120 -2.51 11.63 3.77
N GLN A 121 -3.19 12.75 3.89
CA GLN A 121 -2.61 14.09 3.84
C GLN A 121 -2.83 14.77 5.18
N PHE A 122 -1.74 15.09 5.89
CA PHE A 122 -1.86 15.86 7.12
C PHE A 122 -2.26 17.31 6.84
N LEU A 123 -3.09 17.86 7.73
CA LEU A 123 -3.49 19.27 7.74
C LEU A 123 -3.05 19.90 9.07
N GLY A 124 -2.84 21.23 9.09
CA GLY A 124 -2.47 21.93 10.30
C GLY A 124 -1.22 21.32 10.95
N ARG A 125 -1.32 20.93 12.22
CA ARG A 125 -0.27 20.27 12.99
C ARG A 125 -0.36 18.75 12.96
N GLY A 126 -1.15 18.18 12.03
CA GLY A 126 -1.34 16.74 11.94
C GLY A 126 -2.02 16.17 13.20
N TYR A 127 -1.52 15.06 13.69
CA TYR A 127 -2.10 14.42 14.87
C TYR A 127 -2.07 15.27 16.16
N ASP A 128 -1.24 16.31 16.20
CA ASP A 128 -1.23 17.26 17.33
C ASP A 128 -2.50 18.12 17.38
N GLU A 129 -3.34 18.09 16.35
CA GLU A 129 -4.69 18.68 16.39
C GLU A 129 -5.69 17.82 17.16
N ILE A 130 -5.38 16.56 17.46
CA ILE A 130 -6.26 15.65 18.19
C ILE A 130 -6.07 15.93 19.69
N PRO A 131 -7.15 16.29 20.43
CA PRO A 131 -7.04 16.50 21.88
C PRO A 131 -6.55 15.23 22.59
N ALA A 132 -5.71 15.44 23.60
CA ALA A 132 -5.23 14.35 24.45
C ALA A 132 -6.37 13.80 25.35
#